data_4161a342d60b744bb7943a0397b49aa6
#
_entry.id   4161a342d60b744bb7943a0397b49aa6
#
_cell.length_a   1.000
_cell.length_b   1.000
_cell.length_c   1.000
_cell.angle_alpha   90.00
_cell.angle_beta   90.00
_cell.angle_gamma   90.00
#
_symmetry.space_group_name_H-M   'P 1'
#
loop_
_entity.id
_entity.type
_entity.pdbx_description
1 polymer ?
#
loop_
_entity_poly.entity_id
_entity_poly.type
_entity_poly.pdbx_seq_one_letter_code
_entity_poly.pdbx_strand_id
1 'polypeptide(L)'
;RGMVEHERTISSSSDDEVDVPTHKRGLRGMLLQYMLYDAFVRPQSWAFAPLNNEARERHWRAAIQRVCGETSGAVYVISNASELPSVPIFAASVIRDEGLASRFVNILEPRRPIAAALRACLKENNLDGLARVFPSSAAVFQPSRKAAEDAPGAIGKILLVPGVEDIATLGSALEDLKDAYDNLLAADAKVLPQSVSICAVGLTVPAQTDLVRAPLGNVSGFDLSPFNKFRGEAPVDLIRLRDIKSHAVTKVANMTNISLEEISAVGELPRSSAFDAFDAFELEMEVTADGEITAIALWTDCTMFDKVHSGGADQPSRRQMLSFLPKPLSVVEGSTVRLKGRYDASTGQFTFASSECSPDNSQTNSVVSMSVERWHFPMINDERRNSAYNRAIKVLRGQHVVDIGGGSGLLAMMAARAGAEQVVTVERVGDMAECASRVLEANGFGGKVSVVHGSSLNLKVPDLGFKGGLRPTVVLSEVLDDGLLGEGVIPTVAHARRELATPNALVIPAAAKVWAMVVNMPPQAEPIIMPSSSSPEDSPARRWAAYDTLRPPEVKKYTSVRLDRVKFMPLTAPFPVFGFDFDAPLDDPSSVADYCREQAVQVNSIAAGCANAVVFWFTLT
;
A
#
# COMPACT_ATOMS: atom_id res chain seq x y z
N ARG A 1 48.25 -4.95 1.58
CA ARG A 1 48.80 -3.84 2.35
C ARG A 1 47.81 -2.70 2.43
N GLY A 2 47.25 -2.50 3.64
CA GLY A 2 46.79 -1.22 4.15
C GLY A 2 45.37 -0.81 3.79
N MET A 3 44.35 -1.49 4.32
CA MET A 3 43.06 -0.87 4.62
C MET A 3 43.21 0.01 5.86
N VAL A 4 42.95 1.29 5.73
CA VAL A 4 42.82 2.23 6.84
C VAL A 4 41.32 2.39 7.08
N GLU A 5 40.87 1.84 8.20
CA GLU A 5 39.57 2.11 8.80
C GLU A 5 39.54 3.58 9.25
N HIS A 6 38.58 4.33 8.74
CA HIS A 6 38.16 5.59 9.34
C HIS A 6 36.85 5.36 10.09
N GLU A 7 36.97 4.93 11.32
CA GLU A 7 35.96 5.19 12.36
C GLU A 7 35.83 6.70 12.58
N ARG A 8 34.73 7.27 12.11
CA ARG A 8 34.29 8.57 12.63
C ARG A 8 33.40 8.32 13.84
N THR A 9 34.01 8.45 15.00
CA THR A 9 33.37 8.68 16.29
C THR A 9 32.47 9.91 16.17
N ILE A 10 31.17 9.70 16.16
CA ILE A 10 30.19 10.76 16.41
C ILE A 10 30.10 10.86 17.93
N SER A 11 30.69 11.95 18.46
CA SER A 11 30.55 12.32 19.85
C SER A 11 29.06 12.55 20.16
N SER A 12 28.54 11.75 21.07
CA SER A 12 27.27 11.99 21.75
C SER A 12 27.36 13.29 22.55
N SER A 13 26.72 14.35 22.10
CA SER A 13 26.28 15.39 23.03
C SER A 13 24.90 14.97 23.53
N SER A 14 24.88 14.73 24.82
CA SER A 14 23.72 14.57 25.67
C SER A 14 22.65 15.61 25.41
N ASP A 15 21.43 15.14 25.49
CA ASP A 15 20.32 15.70 26.26
C ASP A 15 19.02 15.72 25.50
N ASP A 16 18.05 15.16 26.19
CA ASP A 16 16.61 15.10 26.00
C ASP A 16 16.07 13.76 25.48
N GLU A 17 16.41 12.66 26.19
CA GLU A 17 15.47 11.55 26.34
C GLU A 17 14.27 12.02 27.17
N VAL A 18 13.22 12.49 26.51
CA VAL A 18 11.92 12.63 27.14
C VAL A 18 11.36 11.23 27.36
N ASP A 19 11.42 10.81 28.60
CA ASP A 19 10.83 9.56 29.11
C ASP A 19 9.31 9.58 28.86
N VAL A 20 8.89 8.96 27.77
CA VAL A 20 7.48 8.81 27.42
C VAL A 20 6.96 7.60 28.17
N PRO A 21 5.93 7.74 29.04
CA PRO A 21 5.41 6.63 29.82
C PRO A 21 4.94 5.49 28.93
N THR A 22 5.69 4.40 28.90
CA THR A 22 5.51 3.22 28.06
C THR A 22 4.30 2.36 28.44
N HIS A 23 3.56 2.68 29.50
CA HIS A 23 2.59 1.76 30.10
C HIS A 23 1.13 1.88 29.64
N LYS A 24 0.79 2.77 28.68
CA LYS A 24 -0.58 2.88 28.16
C LYS A 24 -0.75 2.76 26.64
N ARG A 25 0.32 2.51 25.92
CA ARG A 25 0.26 2.22 24.48
C ARG A 25 0.27 0.71 24.29
N GLY A 26 -0.93 0.10 24.23
CA GLY A 26 -1.08 -1.28 23.80
C GLY A 26 -0.53 -1.50 22.38
N LEU A 27 -0.59 -2.75 21.89
CA LEU A 27 -0.19 -3.17 20.52
C LEU A 27 -0.56 -2.18 19.41
N ARG A 28 -1.62 -1.38 19.61
CA ARG A 28 -2.08 -0.28 18.77
C ARG A 28 -0.99 0.78 18.53
N GLY A 29 -0.29 1.20 19.58
CA GLY A 29 0.82 2.14 19.45
C GLY A 29 1.99 1.55 18.67
N MET A 30 2.24 0.25 18.82
CA MET A 30 3.35 -0.43 18.14
C MET A 30 3.03 -0.73 16.67
N LEU A 31 1.81 -1.17 16.32
CA LEU A 31 1.41 -1.42 14.93
C LEU A 31 1.22 -0.12 14.15
N LEU A 32 0.58 0.89 14.75
CA LEU A 32 0.51 2.22 14.17
C LEU A 32 1.92 2.82 14.07
N GLN A 33 2.77 2.61 15.06
CA GLN A 33 4.17 3.05 15.06
C GLN A 33 5.00 2.28 14.02
N TYR A 34 4.69 1.01 13.72
CA TYR A 34 5.36 0.22 12.69
C TYR A 34 4.85 0.55 11.29
N MET A 35 3.55 0.70 11.10
CA MET A 35 2.96 1.23 9.85
C MET A 35 3.34 2.69 9.61
N LEU A 36 3.44 3.48 10.67
CA LEU A 36 3.98 4.83 10.63
C LEU A 36 5.51 4.80 10.49
N TYR A 37 6.24 3.85 11.05
CA TYR A 37 7.70 3.78 10.94
C TYR A 37 8.15 3.50 9.52
N ASP A 38 7.46 2.67 8.75
CA ASP A 38 7.70 2.51 7.32
C ASP A 38 7.23 3.76 6.52
N ALA A 39 6.11 4.38 6.91
CA ALA A 39 5.69 5.69 6.43
C ALA A 39 6.58 6.84 6.98
N PHE A 40 7.21 6.66 8.15
CA PHE A 40 8.13 7.61 8.78
C PHE A 40 9.45 7.73 8.05
N VAL A 41 9.93 6.64 7.49
CA VAL A 41 11.23 6.63 6.81
C VAL A 41 11.07 6.92 5.32
N ARG A 42 9.90 6.58 4.72
CA ARG A 42 9.68 6.73 3.27
C ARG A 42 8.19 6.88 2.94
N PRO A 43 7.66 8.10 2.77
CA PRO A 43 6.29 8.25 2.29
C PRO A 43 6.13 7.48 0.97
N GLN A 44 5.15 6.61 0.93
CA GLN A 44 4.87 5.84 -0.27
C GLN A 44 4.33 6.75 -1.40
N SER A 45 4.43 6.33 -2.64
CA SER A 45 4.03 7.13 -3.80
C SER A 45 2.61 7.71 -3.69
N TRP A 46 1.66 6.97 -3.10
CA TRP A 46 0.29 7.43 -2.91
C TRP A 46 0.18 8.64 -1.95
N ALA A 47 1.13 8.83 -1.02
CA ALA A 47 1.12 9.97 -0.09
C ALA A 47 1.32 11.32 -0.79
N PHE A 48 1.88 11.31 -2.00
CA PHE A 48 2.07 12.50 -2.84
C PHE A 48 0.84 12.83 -3.69
N ALA A 49 -0.04 11.87 -3.97
CA ALA A 49 -1.18 12.06 -4.86
C ALA A 49 -2.11 13.23 -4.47
N PRO A 50 -2.42 13.46 -3.18
CA PRO A 50 -3.28 14.57 -2.77
C PRO A 50 -2.69 15.95 -3.00
N LEU A 51 -1.36 16.08 -3.15
CA LEU A 51 -0.69 17.36 -3.40
C LEU A 51 -1.13 17.99 -4.73
N ASN A 52 -1.49 17.18 -5.72
CA ASN A 52 -1.89 17.61 -7.06
C ASN A 52 -3.42 17.56 -7.28
N ASN A 53 -4.21 17.38 -6.22
CA ASN A 53 -5.67 17.38 -6.31
C ASN A 53 -6.22 18.81 -6.23
N GLU A 54 -6.34 19.47 -7.39
CA GLU A 54 -6.84 20.86 -7.48
C GLU A 54 -8.28 21.01 -6.95
N ALA A 55 -9.13 20.00 -7.12
CA ALA A 55 -10.50 20.07 -6.60
C ALA A 55 -10.51 20.11 -5.07
N ARG A 56 -9.67 19.27 -4.43
CA ARG A 56 -9.47 19.27 -2.98
C ARG A 56 -8.88 20.60 -2.51
N GLU A 57 -7.88 21.12 -3.19
CA GLU A 57 -7.29 22.41 -2.85
C GLU A 57 -8.33 23.53 -2.87
N ARG A 58 -9.09 23.65 -3.96
CA ARG A 58 -10.14 24.66 -4.07
C ARG A 58 -11.17 24.55 -2.94
N HIS A 59 -11.52 23.35 -2.56
CA HIS A 59 -12.48 23.09 -1.48
C HIS A 59 -11.94 23.56 -0.12
N TRP A 60 -10.72 23.14 0.22
CA TRP A 60 -10.07 23.57 1.45
C TRP A 60 -9.83 25.07 1.51
N ARG A 61 -9.32 25.67 0.43
CA ARG A 61 -9.07 27.13 0.39
C ARG A 61 -10.35 27.92 0.61
N ALA A 62 -11.44 27.56 -0.04
CA ALA A 62 -12.73 28.21 0.14
C ALA A 62 -13.26 28.08 1.57
N ALA A 63 -13.13 26.90 2.18
CA ALA A 63 -13.56 26.68 3.55
C ALA A 63 -12.71 27.47 4.57
N ILE A 64 -11.38 27.47 4.38
CA ILE A 64 -10.45 28.24 5.23
C ILE A 64 -10.71 29.73 5.10
N GLN A 65 -10.89 30.25 3.87
CA GLN A 65 -11.22 31.65 3.63
C GLN A 65 -12.50 32.06 4.38
N ARG A 66 -13.55 31.23 4.28
CA ARG A 66 -14.82 31.50 4.96
C ARG A 66 -14.67 31.50 6.48
N VAL A 67 -14.09 30.45 7.07
CA VAL A 67 -13.94 30.38 8.53
C VAL A 67 -13.03 31.49 9.07
N CYS A 68 -12.00 31.85 8.34
CA CYS A 68 -11.15 32.98 8.68
C CYS A 68 -11.85 34.34 8.56
N GLY A 69 -12.83 34.50 7.67
CA GLY A 69 -13.68 35.68 7.59
C GLY A 69 -14.66 35.81 8.76
N GLU A 70 -15.18 34.70 9.23
CA GLU A 70 -16.19 34.64 10.30
C GLU A 70 -15.59 34.62 11.72
N THR A 71 -14.38 34.11 11.89
CA THR A 71 -13.77 33.85 13.21
C THR A 71 -12.39 34.48 13.29
N SER A 72 -12.11 35.28 14.30
CA SER A 72 -10.79 35.84 14.58
C SER A 72 -9.99 34.95 15.53
N GLY A 73 -8.67 34.89 15.40
CA GLY A 73 -7.78 34.19 16.33
C GLY A 73 -6.78 33.23 15.65
N ALA A 74 -6.06 32.47 16.46
CA ALA A 74 -5.04 31.56 15.98
C ALA A 74 -5.65 30.35 15.26
N VAL A 75 -4.98 29.96 14.16
CA VAL A 75 -5.30 28.77 13.36
C VAL A 75 -4.35 27.66 13.75
N TYR A 76 -4.87 26.50 14.09
CA TYR A 76 -4.10 25.27 14.28
C TYR A 76 -4.40 24.28 13.17
N VAL A 77 -3.38 23.53 12.76
CA VAL A 77 -3.51 22.40 11.82
C VAL A 77 -2.87 21.18 12.44
N ILE A 78 -3.65 20.13 12.61
CA ILE A 78 -3.12 18.81 13.00
C ILE A 78 -2.78 18.05 11.74
N SER A 79 -1.49 17.91 11.49
CA SER A 79 -0.96 17.29 10.28
C SER A 79 -0.55 15.84 10.52
N ASN A 80 -1.46 15.04 11.09
CA ASN A 80 -1.23 13.63 11.40
C ASN A 80 -1.95 12.70 10.39
N ALA A 81 -2.03 13.12 9.14
CA ALA A 81 -2.60 12.29 8.07
C ALA A 81 -1.56 11.32 7.52
N SER A 82 -2.03 10.24 6.91
CA SER A 82 -1.18 9.30 6.15
C SER A 82 -0.53 9.95 4.91
N GLU A 83 -1.00 11.13 4.53
CA GLU A 83 -0.58 11.92 3.38
C GLU A 83 0.46 12.97 3.73
N LEU A 84 1.11 13.54 2.70
CA LEU A 84 1.96 14.72 2.89
C LEU A 84 1.12 15.98 3.15
N PRO A 85 1.54 16.85 4.07
CA PRO A 85 0.75 17.99 4.51
C PRO A 85 0.57 19.05 3.43
N SER A 86 -0.61 19.19 2.86
CA SER A 86 -0.96 20.28 1.93
C SER A 86 -1.83 21.36 2.57
N VAL A 87 -2.72 20.98 3.48
CA VAL A 87 -3.65 21.92 4.14
C VAL A 87 -2.94 23.02 4.92
N PRO A 88 -1.80 22.80 5.60
CA PRO A 88 -1.03 23.87 6.20
C PRO A 88 -0.57 24.95 5.20
N ILE A 89 -0.15 24.53 4.01
CA ILE A 89 0.26 25.45 2.94
C ILE A 89 -0.94 26.23 2.42
N PHE A 90 -2.11 25.57 2.27
CA PHE A 90 -3.34 26.25 1.87
C PHE A 90 -3.75 27.30 2.90
N ALA A 91 -3.69 26.98 4.19
CA ALA A 91 -4.04 27.89 5.27
C ALA A 91 -3.13 29.13 5.29
N ALA A 92 -1.82 28.94 5.24
CA ALA A 92 -0.86 30.03 5.20
C ALA A 92 -1.01 30.89 3.93
N SER A 93 -1.29 30.26 2.77
CA SER A 93 -1.54 30.98 1.53
C SER A 93 -2.82 31.84 1.61
N VAL A 94 -3.91 31.31 2.15
CA VAL A 94 -5.16 32.07 2.31
C VAL A 94 -4.95 33.27 3.24
N ILE A 95 -4.22 33.09 4.35
CA ILE A 95 -3.90 34.19 5.29
C ILE A 95 -3.10 35.28 4.59
N ARG A 96 -2.13 34.94 3.73
CA ARG A 96 -1.37 35.89 2.92
C ARG A 96 -2.27 36.62 1.92
N ASP A 97 -3.02 35.85 1.12
CA ASP A 97 -3.80 36.33 -0.02
C ASP A 97 -4.96 37.24 0.44
N GLU A 98 -5.52 36.99 1.62
CA GLU A 98 -6.58 37.81 2.26
C GLU A 98 -6.02 38.97 3.12
N GLY A 99 -4.70 39.14 3.19
CA GLY A 99 -4.09 40.20 3.97
C GLY A 99 -4.28 40.07 5.50
N LEU A 100 -4.48 38.87 6.01
CA LEU A 100 -4.75 38.61 7.42
C LEU A 100 -3.43 38.50 8.23
N ALA A 101 -2.52 39.44 8.07
CA ALA A 101 -1.15 39.42 8.58
C ALA A 101 -1.02 39.33 10.14
N SER A 102 -2.10 39.57 10.87
CA SER A 102 -2.15 39.39 12.34
C SER A 102 -2.35 37.94 12.76
N ARG A 103 -2.52 37.00 11.83
CA ARG A 103 -2.79 35.58 12.10
C ARG A 103 -1.57 34.71 11.81
N PHE A 104 -1.42 33.67 12.60
CA PHE A 104 -0.43 32.63 12.40
C PHE A 104 -1.08 31.26 12.30
N VAL A 105 -0.52 30.42 11.44
CA VAL A 105 -0.87 29.01 11.37
C VAL A 105 0.12 28.23 12.24
N ASN A 106 -0.38 27.61 13.29
CA ASN A 106 0.39 26.69 14.13
C ASN A 106 0.16 25.26 13.65
N ILE A 107 1.22 24.58 13.22
CA ILE A 107 1.16 23.28 12.57
C ILE A 107 1.79 22.25 13.48
N LEU A 108 1.01 21.24 13.86
CA LEU A 108 1.48 20.09 14.63
C LEU A 108 1.74 18.93 13.68
N GLU A 109 3.01 18.61 13.45
CA GLU A 109 3.46 17.50 12.61
C GLU A 109 4.49 16.68 13.38
N PRO A 110 4.08 15.55 14.00
CA PRO A 110 4.95 14.77 14.86
C PRO A 110 6.10 14.07 14.11
N ARG A 111 5.96 13.88 12.81
CA ARG A 111 6.96 13.20 11.99
C ARG A 111 8.08 14.16 11.60
N ARG A 112 9.19 14.11 12.32
CA ARG A 112 10.32 15.06 12.15
C ARG A 112 10.80 15.27 10.70
N PRO A 113 10.98 14.24 9.85
CA PRO A 113 11.39 14.45 8.45
C PRO A 113 10.34 15.23 7.66
N ILE A 114 9.06 14.94 7.87
CA ILE A 114 7.95 15.63 7.19
C ILE A 114 7.85 17.07 7.70
N ALA A 115 8.00 17.29 9.01
CA ALA A 115 8.05 18.63 9.59
C ALA A 115 9.18 19.48 9.02
N ALA A 116 10.36 18.89 8.78
CA ALA A 116 11.49 19.57 8.15
C ALA A 116 11.19 19.94 6.69
N ALA A 117 10.67 19.01 5.91
CA ALA A 117 10.29 19.25 4.52
C ALA A 117 9.14 20.27 4.40
N LEU A 118 8.18 20.24 5.33
CA LEU A 118 7.09 21.24 5.38
C LEU A 118 7.63 22.64 5.66
N ARG A 119 8.61 22.81 6.57
CA ARG A 119 9.28 24.11 6.78
C ARG A 119 9.96 24.60 5.51
N ALA A 120 10.62 23.70 4.78
CA ALA A 120 11.24 24.04 3.50
C ALA A 120 10.18 24.45 2.46
N CYS A 121 9.06 23.72 2.34
CA CYS A 121 7.94 24.09 1.48
C CYS A 121 7.38 25.48 1.83
N LEU A 122 7.17 25.78 3.10
CA LEU A 122 6.69 27.10 3.55
C LEU A 122 7.66 28.20 3.13
N LYS A 123 8.97 27.99 3.31
CA LYS A 123 10.01 28.95 2.93
C LYS A 123 10.07 29.18 1.42
N GLU A 124 10.06 28.10 0.62
CA GLU A 124 10.08 28.18 -0.85
C GLU A 124 8.85 28.89 -1.42
N ASN A 125 7.73 28.86 -0.70
CA ASN A 125 6.49 29.56 -1.07
C ASN A 125 6.34 30.95 -0.42
N ASN A 126 7.35 31.46 0.29
CA ASN A 126 7.33 32.72 1.04
C ASN A 126 6.19 32.77 2.08
N LEU A 127 5.97 31.69 2.81
CA LEU A 127 4.93 31.53 3.83
C LEU A 127 5.50 31.31 5.24
N ASP A 128 6.80 31.22 5.40
CA ASP A 128 7.50 30.94 6.67
C ASP A 128 7.30 32.03 7.73
N GLY A 129 7.02 33.27 7.29
CA GLY A 129 6.59 34.35 8.19
C GLY A 129 5.15 34.24 8.73
N LEU A 130 4.33 33.33 8.19
CA LEU A 130 2.91 33.17 8.49
C LEU A 130 2.58 31.84 9.17
N ALA A 131 3.54 30.93 9.26
CA ALA A 131 3.30 29.59 9.81
C ALA A 131 4.47 29.11 10.66
N ARG A 132 4.16 28.34 11.70
CA ARG A 132 5.14 27.68 12.57
C ARG A 132 4.86 26.18 12.61
N VAL A 133 5.91 25.38 12.41
CA VAL A 133 5.81 23.92 12.44
C VAL A 133 6.45 23.38 13.71
N PHE A 134 5.66 22.70 14.51
CA PHE A 134 6.06 22.05 15.75
C PHE A 134 6.14 20.52 15.50
N PRO A 135 7.27 19.87 15.76
CA PRO A 135 7.42 18.42 15.64
C PRO A 135 6.81 17.71 16.87
N SER A 136 5.50 17.89 17.06
CA SER A 136 4.74 17.43 18.23
C SER A 136 3.33 17.03 17.81
N SER A 137 2.69 16.17 18.58
CA SER A 137 1.24 15.87 18.50
C SER A 137 0.42 16.78 19.40
N ALA A 138 -0.90 16.81 19.21
CA ALA A 138 -1.83 17.55 20.06
C ALA A 138 -1.80 17.08 21.52
N ALA A 139 -1.54 15.78 21.75
CA ALA A 139 -1.46 15.17 23.08
C ALA A 139 -0.33 15.73 23.96
N VAL A 140 0.78 16.13 23.36
CA VAL A 140 2.01 16.51 24.08
C VAL A 140 2.35 17.99 23.91
N PHE A 141 1.77 18.65 22.91
CA PHE A 141 2.06 20.06 22.66
C PHE A 141 1.44 20.92 23.76
N GLN A 142 2.29 21.64 24.48
CA GLN A 142 1.87 22.66 25.43
C GLN A 142 2.31 24.02 24.92
N PRO A 143 1.39 24.93 24.59
CA PRO A 143 1.75 26.32 24.34
C PRO A 143 2.51 26.84 25.55
N SER A 144 3.66 27.46 25.36
CA SER A 144 4.41 27.97 26.51
C SER A 144 3.50 28.95 27.28
N ARG A 145 3.41 28.80 28.61
CA ARG A 145 2.63 29.70 29.49
C ARG A 145 2.96 31.17 29.23
N LYS A 146 4.21 31.47 28.90
CA LYS A 146 4.67 32.79 28.54
C LYS A 146 4.09 33.29 27.21
N ALA A 147 3.86 32.41 26.25
CA ALA A 147 3.17 32.77 24.99
C ALA A 147 1.66 32.93 25.19
N ALA A 148 1.08 32.29 26.22
CA ALA A 148 -0.33 32.43 26.57
C ALA A 148 -0.61 33.75 27.33
N GLU A 149 0.37 34.26 28.08
CA GLU A 149 0.27 35.51 28.83
C GLU A 149 0.61 36.74 27.98
N ASP A 150 1.56 36.59 27.00
CA ASP A 150 2.07 37.70 26.19
C ASP A 150 1.35 37.88 24.83
N ALA A 151 0.53 36.90 24.42
CA ALA A 151 -0.22 36.97 23.15
C ALA A 151 -1.68 36.55 23.38
N PRO A 152 -2.64 37.46 23.24
CA PRO A 152 -4.06 37.13 23.24
C PRO A 152 -4.47 36.31 21.98
N GLY A 153 -3.84 35.16 21.76
CA GLY A 153 -3.99 34.30 20.58
C GLY A 153 -3.36 32.92 20.75
N ALA A 154 -2.89 32.58 21.95
CA ALA A 154 -2.31 31.27 22.21
C ALA A 154 -3.35 30.13 22.20
N ILE A 155 -4.61 30.46 22.49
CA ILE A 155 -5.72 29.51 22.42
C ILE A 155 -6.29 29.52 21.00
N GLY A 156 -6.34 28.35 20.36
CA GLY A 156 -6.84 28.20 19.02
C GLY A 156 -8.33 28.49 18.90
N LYS A 157 -8.70 29.26 17.90
CA LYS A 157 -10.10 29.56 17.55
C LYS A 157 -10.53 28.83 16.29
N ILE A 158 -9.59 28.35 15.50
CA ILE A 158 -9.82 27.58 14.28
C ILE A 158 -8.90 26.37 14.30
N LEU A 159 -9.47 25.19 14.09
CA LEU A 159 -8.74 23.94 13.95
C LEU A 159 -9.02 23.28 12.60
N LEU A 160 -7.96 22.88 11.90
CA LEU A 160 -8.02 22.13 10.64
C LEU A 160 -7.53 20.70 10.90
N VAL A 161 -8.37 19.70 10.59
CA VAL A 161 -8.10 18.27 10.84
C VAL A 161 -8.20 17.47 9.53
N PRO A 162 -7.25 17.60 8.62
CA PRO A 162 -7.27 16.88 7.34
C PRO A 162 -7.21 15.34 7.48
N GLY A 163 -6.74 14.83 8.62
CA GLY A 163 -6.64 13.39 8.86
C GLY A 163 -7.98 12.63 8.84
N VAL A 164 -9.12 13.31 9.04
CA VAL A 164 -10.45 12.68 8.96
C VAL A 164 -10.90 12.39 7.52
N GLU A 165 -10.23 12.93 6.53
CA GLU A 165 -10.53 12.67 5.12
C GLU A 165 -10.11 11.26 4.64
N ASP A 166 -9.24 10.56 5.37
CA ASP A 166 -8.80 9.19 5.06
C ASP A 166 -9.38 8.22 6.08
N ILE A 167 -10.16 7.26 5.62
CA ILE A 167 -10.79 6.24 6.47
C ILE A 167 -9.77 5.48 7.33
N ALA A 168 -8.53 5.32 6.84
CA ALA A 168 -7.47 4.64 7.57
C ALA A 168 -6.92 5.43 8.76
N THR A 169 -7.02 6.75 8.73
CA THR A 169 -6.53 7.64 9.79
C THR A 169 -7.64 8.28 10.60
N LEU A 170 -8.89 8.00 10.26
CA LEU A 170 -10.06 8.59 10.92
C LEU A 170 -10.01 8.45 12.45
N GLY A 171 -9.74 7.22 12.94
CA GLY A 171 -9.68 6.96 14.38
C GLY A 171 -8.63 7.79 15.10
N SER A 172 -7.41 7.83 14.57
CA SER A 172 -6.33 8.64 15.17
C SER A 172 -6.58 10.14 15.06
N ALA A 173 -7.20 10.59 13.96
CA ALA A 173 -7.55 11.99 13.79
C ALA A 173 -8.62 12.47 14.78
N LEU A 174 -9.56 11.60 15.16
CA LEU A 174 -10.54 11.90 16.20
C LEU A 174 -9.93 11.92 17.61
N GLU A 175 -8.93 11.07 17.87
CA GLU A 175 -8.15 11.13 19.12
C GLU A 175 -7.35 12.44 19.21
N ASP A 176 -6.64 12.81 18.13
CA ASP A 176 -5.92 14.08 18.06
C ASP A 176 -6.84 15.29 18.21
N LEU A 177 -8.06 15.22 17.66
CA LEU A 177 -9.07 16.26 17.81
C LEU A 177 -9.47 16.45 19.28
N LYS A 178 -9.69 15.35 20.01
CA LYS A 178 -9.97 15.39 21.45
C LYS A 178 -8.80 16.04 22.21
N ASP A 179 -7.58 15.58 21.96
CA ASP A 179 -6.39 16.13 22.60
C ASP A 179 -6.25 17.64 22.32
N ALA A 180 -6.65 18.09 21.12
CA ALA A 180 -6.64 19.51 20.77
C ALA A 180 -7.71 20.30 21.54
N TYR A 181 -8.90 19.77 21.74
CA TYR A 181 -9.91 20.43 22.58
C TYR A 181 -9.45 20.53 24.03
N ASP A 182 -8.83 19.49 24.55
CA ASP A 182 -8.37 19.47 25.95
C ASP A 182 -7.20 20.44 26.19
N ASN A 183 -6.36 20.67 25.19
CA ASN A 183 -5.06 21.35 25.39
C ASN A 183 -4.88 22.67 24.61
N LEU A 184 -5.57 22.87 23.49
CA LEU A 184 -5.21 23.90 22.51
C LEU A 184 -6.33 24.86 22.14
N LEU A 185 -7.60 24.46 22.29
CA LEU A 185 -8.73 25.16 21.70
C LEU A 185 -9.57 25.91 22.72
N ALA A 186 -10.15 27.01 22.29
CA ALA A 186 -11.24 27.65 23.00
C ALA A 186 -12.54 26.85 22.88
N ALA A 187 -13.43 26.97 23.86
CA ALA A 187 -14.71 26.26 23.86
C ALA A 187 -15.60 26.58 22.64
N ASP A 188 -15.41 27.75 22.01
CA ASP A 188 -16.15 28.23 20.85
C ASP A 188 -15.34 28.09 19.55
N ALA A 189 -14.26 27.28 19.55
CA ALA A 189 -13.41 27.08 18.39
C ALA A 189 -14.19 26.44 17.23
N LYS A 190 -13.87 26.86 16.00
CA LYS A 190 -14.40 26.29 14.77
C LYS A 190 -13.49 25.21 14.27
N VAL A 191 -14.06 24.08 13.86
CA VAL A 191 -13.33 22.90 13.33
C VAL A 191 -13.67 22.70 11.87
N LEU A 192 -12.67 22.42 11.05
CA LEU A 192 -12.84 21.99 9.66
C LEU A 192 -12.12 20.66 9.41
N PRO A 193 -12.79 19.69 8.75
CA PRO A 193 -14.22 19.70 8.34
C PRO A 193 -15.17 19.85 9.55
N GLN A 194 -16.41 20.26 9.30
CA GLN A 194 -17.40 20.36 10.37
C GLN A 194 -17.99 19.01 10.75
N SER A 195 -18.12 18.13 9.77
CA SER A 195 -18.54 16.75 9.99
C SER A 195 -17.89 15.79 9.01
N VAL A 196 -17.87 14.53 9.39
CA VAL A 196 -17.40 13.42 8.58
C VAL A 196 -18.44 12.31 8.57
N SER A 197 -18.79 11.82 7.38
CA SER A 197 -19.66 10.66 7.19
C SER A 197 -18.84 9.46 6.76
N ILE A 198 -19.15 8.27 7.28
CA ILE A 198 -18.61 7.01 6.81
C ILE A 198 -19.59 6.42 5.82
N CYS A 199 -19.15 6.29 4.58
CA CYS A 199 -19.94 5.74 3.48
C CYS A 199 -19.49 4.31 3.16
N ALA A 200 -20.45 3.46 2.74
CA ALA A 200 -20.21 2.08 2.36
C ALA A 200 -20.95 1.71 1.08
N VAL A 201 -20.37 0.78 0.27
CA VAL A 201 -21.02 0.21 -0.90
C VAL A 201 -20.64 -1.25 -1.05
N GLY A 202 -21.61 -2.10 -1.39
CA GLY A 202 -21.42 -3.51 -1.69
C GLY A 202 -20.90 -3.70 -3.12
N LEU A 203 -19.79 -4.42 -3.25
CA LEU A 203 -19.10 -4.63 -4.52
C LEU A 203 -18.98 -6.11 -4.86
N THR A 204 -19.08 -6.41 -6.15
CA THR A 204 -18.48 -7.62 -6.73
C THR A 204 -17.04 -7.29 -7.15
N VAL A 205 -16.07 -7.99 -6.57
CA VAL A 205 -14.65 -7.90 -6.92
C VAL A 205 -14.23 -9.26 -7.46
N PRO A 206 -13.90 -9.39 -8.76
CA PRO A 206 -13.45 -10.66 -9.33
C PRO A 206 -12.19 -11.21 -8.65
N ALA A 207 -12.10 -12.53 -8.52
CA ALA A 207 -10.96 -13.19 -7.86
C ALA A 207 -9.60 -12.87 -8.50
N GLN A 208 -9.58 -12.60 -9.79
CA GLN A 208 -8.37 -12.23 -10.56
C GLN A 208 -8.06 -10.72 -10.48
N THR A 209 -8.70 -9.98 -9.58
CA THR A 209 -8.45 -8.55 -9.43
C THR A 209 -7.07 -8.33 -8.82
N ASP A 210 -6.23 -7.59 -9.51
CA ASP A 210 -4.91 -7.21 -9.01
C ASP A 210 -5.00 -6.32 -7.76
N LEU A 211 -3.92 -6.29 -7.00
CA LEU A 211 -3.74 -5.45 -5.82
C LEU A 211 -4.60 -5.81 -4.61
N VAL A 212 -5.41 -6.86 -4.65
CA VAL A 212 -6.25 -7.30 -3.54
C VAL A 212 -5.97 -8.73 -3.12
N ARG A 213 -6.21 -9.05 -1.86
CA ARG A 213 -6.13 -10.41 -1.33
C ARG A 213 -7.43 -11.18 -1.61
N ALA A 214 -7.81 -11.29 -2.87
CA ALA A 214 -8.97 -12.09 -3.24
C ALA A 214 -8.81 -13.54 -2.76
N PRO A 215 -9.89 -14.22 -2.32
CA PRO A 215 -9.78 -15.58 -1.83
C PRO A 215 -9.30 -16.53 -2.93
N LEU A 216 -8.39 -17.42 -2.56
CA LEU A 216 -7.98 -18.52 -3.40
C LEU A 216 -8.95 -19.68 -3.18
N GLY A 217 -9.43 -20.27 -4.27
CA GLY A 217 -10.21 -21.48 -4.28
C GLY A 217 -9.55 -22.50 -5.20
N ASN A 218 -10.30 -22.99 -6.20
CA ASN A 218 -9.76 -23.86 -7.23
C ASN A 218 -8.95 -23.05 -8.24
N VAL A 219 -7.64 -23.24 -8.25
CA VAL A 219 -6.72 -22.61 -9.19
C VAL A 219 -6.07 -23.69 -10.05
N SER A 220 -6.31 -23.65 -11.35
CA SER A 220 -5.77 -24.64 -12.30
C SER A 220 -6.10 -26.09 -11.97
N GLY A 221 -7.22 -26.34 -11.29
CA GLY A 221 -7.67 -27.67 -10.86
C GLY A 221 -7.11 -28.12 -9.52
N PHE A 222 -6.52 -27.24 -8.73
CA PHE A 222 -6.04 -27.51 -7.37
C PHE A 222 -6.74 -26.62 -6.34
N ASP A 223 -7.01 -27.15 -5.17
CA ASP A 223 -7.52 -26.40 -4.04
C ASP A 223 -6.38 -25.63 -3.36
N LEU A 224 -6.38 -24.32 -3.53
CA LEU A 224 -5.44 -23.39 -2.90
C LEU A 224 -6.02 -22.73 -1.64
N SER A 225 -7.20 -23.15 -1.18
CA SER A 225 -7.86 -22.55 0.00
C SER A 225 -7.00 -22.52 1.27
N PRO A 226 -6.08 -23.49 1.56
CA PRO A 226 -5.21 -23.38 2.72
C PRO A 226 -4.30 -22.15 2.72
N PHE A 227 -3.97 -21.60 1.55
CA PHE A 227 -3.17 -20.37 1.43
C PHE A 227 -3.91 -19.13 1.96
N ASN A 228 -5.25 -19.22 2.07
CA ASN A 228 -6.06 -18.11 2.59
C ASN A 228 -5.76 -17.77 4.07
N LYS A 229 -5.03 -18.61 4.79
CA LYS A 229 -4.54 -18.25 6.13
C LYS A 229 -3.77 -16.91 6.14
N PHE A 230 -3.11 -16.55 5.02
CA PHE A 230 -2.39 -15.29 4.87
C PHE A 230 -3.26 -14.08 4.54
N ARG A 231 -4.56 -14.28 4.31
CA ARG A 231 -5.52 -13.20 4.16
C ARG A 231 -6.02 -12.66 5.50
N GLY A 232 -6.03 -13.50 6.53
CA GLY A 232 -6.85 -13.30 7.72
C GLY A 232 -8.33 -13.70 7.45
N GLU A 233 -9.15 -13.74 8.48
CA GLU A 233 -10.55 -14.18 8.37
C GLU A 233 -11.43 -13.18 7.58
N ALA A 234 -11.15 -11.88 7.72
CA ALA A 234 -11.81 -10.81 6.98
C ALA A 234 -10.77 -9.79 6.52
N PRO A 235 -10.10 -10.04 5.38
CA PRO A 235 -9.01 -9.19 4.93
C PRO A 235 -9.51 -7.82 4.54
N VAL A 236 -8.78 -6.81 5.00
CA VAL A 236 -9.02 -5.41 4.68
C VAL A 236 -7.84 -4.88 3.89
N ASP A 237 -8.10 -4.31 2.73
CA ASP A 237 -7.11 -3.66 1.88
C ASP A 237 -7.41 -2.16 1.73
N LEU A 238 -6.36 -1.33 1.78
CA LEU A 238 -6.46 0.10 1.46
C LEU A 238 -6.01 0.30 0.01
N ILE A 239 -6.96 0.58 -0.86
CA ILE A 239 -6.75 0.67 -2.31
C ILE A 239 -7.53 1.84 -2.90
N ARG A 240 -7.16 2.26 -4.10
CA ARG A 240 -8.02 3.12 -4.91
C ARG A 240 -8.95 2.24 -5.72
N LEU A 241 -10.26 2.32 -5.48
CA LEU A 241 -11.25 1.48 -6.17
C LEU A 241 -11.16 1.60 -7.69
N ARG A 242 -10.80 2.77 -8.21
CA ARG A 242 -10.58 2.97 -9.65
C ARG A 242 -9.43 2.12 -10.23
N ASP A 243 -8.51 1.65 -9.40
CA ASP A 243 -7.36 0.85 -9.84
C ASP A 243 -7.68 -0.64 -9.92
N ILE A 244 -8.85 -1.07 -9.46
CA ILE A 244 -9.29 -2.46 -9.52
C ILE A 244 -10.52 -2.63 -10.42
N LYS A 245 -10.70 -3.84 -10.92
CA LYS A 245 -11.96 -4.23 -11.54
C LYS A 245 -12.96 -4.54 -10.43
N SER A 246 -14.00 -3.76 -10.35
CA SER A 246 -15.12 -3.97 -9.44
C SER A 246 -16.37 -3.33 -10.00
N HIS A 247 -17.53 -3.79 -9.57
CA HIS A 247 -18.78 -3.12 -9.87
C HIS A 247 -19.66 -3.09 -8.62
N ALA A 248 -20.33 -1.96 -8.42
CA ALA A 248 -21.26 -1.79 -7.34
C ALA A 248 -22.55 -2.57 -7.63
N VAL A 249 -23.02 -3.32 -6.63
CA VAL A 249 -24.29 -4.04 -6.67
C VAL A 249 -25.30 -3.49 -5.65
N THR A 250 -24.90 -2.49 -4.87
CA THR A 250 -25.78 -1.76 -3.95
C THR A 250 -25.69 -0.26 -4.16
N LYS A 251 -26.68 0.49 -3.64
CA LYS A 251 -26.53 1.93 -3.42
C LYS A 251 -25.48 2.19 -2.35
N VAL A 252 -24.92 3.40 -2.40
CA VAL A 252 -24.06 3.88 -1.32
C VAL A 252 -24.93 4.09 -0.08
N ALA A 253 -24.56 3.46 1.03
CA ALA A 253 -25.16 3.64 2.34
C ALA A 253 -24.29 4.60 3.17
N ASN A 254 -24.94 5.50 3.91
CA ASN A 254 -24.28 6.31 4.91
C ASN A 254 -24.39 5.58 6.26
N MET A 255 -23.25 5.11 6.78
CA MET A 255 -23.22 4.36 8.04
C MET A 255 -23.39 5.27 9.27
N THR A 256 -22.78 6.45 9.22
CA THR A 256 -22.83 7.42 10.31
C THR A 256 -22.38 8.80 9.84
N ASN A 257 -22.79 9.81 10.58
CA ASN A 257 -22.31 11.19 10.44
C ASN A 257 -21.80 11.68 11.81
N ILE A 258 -20.53 12.03 11.88
CA ILE A 258 -19.85 12.49 13.09
C ILE A 258 -19.70 14.01 12.98
N SER A 259 -20.35 14.76 13.85
CA SER A 259 -20.13 16.21 13.98
C SER A 259 -18.85 16.46 14.77
N LEU A 260 -17.85 17.08 14.12
CA LEU A 260 -16.56 17.36 14.77
C LEU A 260 -16.64 18.56 15.74
N GLU A 261 -17.63 19.44 15.55
CA GLU A 261 -17.88 20.58 16.44
C GLU A 261 -18.58 20.12 17.74
N GLU A 262 -19.42 19.08 17.70
CA GLU A 262 -20.14 18.57 18.89
C GLU A 262 -19.21 17.75 19.81
N ILE A 263 -18.09 17.24 19.32
CA ILE A 263 -17.09 16.57 20.16
C ILE A 263 -16.57 17.51 21.26
N SER A 264 -16.58 18.85 21.04
CA SER A 264 -16.13 19.84 22.01
C SER A 264 -17.09 20.01 23.19
N ALA A 265 -18.39 19.84 22.96
CA ALA A 265 -19.43 20.26 23.94
C ALA A 265 -19.63 19.26 25.10
N VAL A 266 -19.16 18.02 24.97
CA VAL A 266 -19.54 16.93 25.88
C VAL A 266 -18.45 16.56 26.90
N GLY A 267 -17.23 17.14 26.81
CA GLY A 267 -16.13 16.87 27.77
C GLY A 267 -15.67 15.41 27.84
N GLU A 268 -16.46 14.51 27.33
CA GLU A 268 -16.15 13.13 27.02
C GLU A 268 -16.42 12.96 25.51
N LEU A 269 -15.43 12.52 24.74
CA LEU A 269 -15.80 11.69 23.61
C LEU A 269 -16.75 10.68 24.22
N PRO A 270 -17.94 10.52 23.67
CA PRO A 270 -18.76 9.42 24.12
C PRO A 270 -17.85 8.20 24.00
N ARG A 271 -17.26 7.79 25.14
CA ARG A 271 -16.48 6.55 25.23
C ARG A 271 -17.31 5.38 24.74
N SER A 272 -18.61 5.63 24.59
CA SER A 272 -19.61 4.69 24.17
C SER A 272 -20.32 5.04 22.85
N SER A 273 -20.17 6.22 22.22
CA SER A 273 -21.15 6.54 21.18
C SER A 273 -20.67 6.68 19.75
N ALA A 274 -19.42 7.02 19.45
CA ALA A 274 -18.99 7.05 18.05
C ALA A 274 -18.27 5.77 17.61
N PHE A 275 -17.47 5.14 18.48
CA PHE A 275 -16.74 3.92 18.14
C PHE A 275 -17.16 2.69 18.95
N ASP A 276 -17.62 2.81 20.21
CA ASP A 276 -18.21 1.68 20.92
C ASP A 276 -19.56 1.25 20.32
N ALA A 277 -20.28 2.18 19.66
CA ALA A 277 -21.42 1.85 18.81
C ALA A 277 -21.03 1.02 17.58
N PHE A 278 -19.74 0.97 17.22
CA PHE A 278 -19.22 0.18 16.13
C PHE A 278 -18.58 -1.15 16.56
N ASP A 279 -18.50 -1.46 17.86
CA ASP A 279 -18.08 -2.79 18.29
C ASP A 279 -18.96 -3.90 17.69
N ALA A 280 -20.25 -3.61 17.47
CA ALA A 280 -21.15 -4.41 16.66
C ALA A 280 -22.27 -3.52 16.12
N PHE A 281 -22.41 -3.43 14.81
CA PHE A 281 -23.45 -2.65 14.15
C PHE A 281 -24.08 -3.42 12.99
N GLU A 282 -25.22 -2.95 12.52
CA GLU A 282 -25.84 -3.48 11.30
C GLU A 282 -25.71 -2.47 10.16
N LEU A 283 -25.24 -2.93 9.00
CA LEU A 283 -25.22 -2.17 7.76
C LEU A 283 -26.32 -2.67 6.86
N GLU A 284 -27.25 -1.77 6.52
CA GLU A 284 -28.34 -2.02 5.58
C GLU A 284 -28.08 -1.31 4.26
N MET A 285 -28.18 -2.06 3.15
CA MET A 285 -27.96 -1.53 1.80
C MET A 285 -29.03 -2.00 0.84
N GLU A 286 -29.51 -1.11 -0.04
CA GLU A 286 -30.43 -1.41 -1.14
C GLU A 286 -29.64 -1.98 -2.31
N VAL A 287 -30.05 -3.13 -2.82
CA VAL A 287 -29.42 -3.81 -3.96
C VAL A 287 -29.92 -3.21 -5.28
N THR A 288 -28.99 -2.85 -6.15
CA THR A 288 -29.26 -2.18 -7.44
C THR A 288 -29.02 -3.06 -8.66
N ALA A 289 -28.45 -4.24 -8.48
CA ALA A 289 -28.22 -5.21 -9.55
C ALA A 289 -28.11 -6.62 -8.98
N ASP A 290 -28.53 -7.61 -9.74
CA ASP A 290 -28.29 -9.02 -9.43
C ASP A 290 -26.79 -9.30 -9.40
N GLY A 291 -26.35 -10.14 -8.47
CA GLY A 291 -24.94 -10.51 -8.39
C GLY A 291 -24.50 -11.07 -7.05
N GLU A 292 -23.23 -10.93 -6.75
CA GLU A 292 -22.63 -11.35 -5.49
C GLU A 292 -21.90 -10.17 -4.84
N ILE A 293 -22.18 -9.92 -3.58
CA ILE A 293 -21.33 -9.04 -2.77
C ILE A 293 -20.14 -9.87 -2.27
N THR A 294 -18.95 -9.55 -2.75
CA THR A 294 -17.71 -10.19 -2.32
C THR A 294 -16.91 -9.32 -1.34
N ALA A 295 -17.15 -7.99 -1.39
CA ALA A 295 -16.48 -7.02 -0.53
C ALA A 295 -17.37 -5.79 -0.28
N ILE A 296 -17.09 -5.10 0.83
CA ILE A 296 -17.63 -3.79 1.16
C ILE A 296 -16.51 -2.76 1.01
N ALA A 297 -16.74 -1.74 0.21
CA ALA A 297 -15.83 -0.60 0.15
C ALA A 297 -16.33 0.51 1.06
N LEU A 298 -15.40 1.12 1.80
CA LEU A 298 -15.69 2.21 2.73
C LEU A 298 -14.77 3.39 2.47
N TRP A 299 -15.31 4.59 2.71
CA TRP A 299 -14.57 5.84 2.64
C TRP A 299 -15.21 6.89 3.55
N THR A 300 -14.55 8.03 3.68
CA THR A 300 -15.09 9.19 4.40
C THR A 300 -15.50 10.27 3.42
N ASP A 301 -16.66 10.89 3.69
CA ASP A 301 -17.12 12.11 3.07
C ASP A 301 -17.08 13.23 4.11
N CYS A 302 -16.37 14.31 3.79
CA CYS A 302 -16.18 15.43 4.71
C CYS A 302 -17.03 16.63 4.32
N THR A 303 -17.80 17.17 5.25
CA THR A 303 -18.61 18.36 5.03
C THR A 303 -17.88 19.61 5.54
N MET A 304 -17.72 20.59 4.66
CA MET A 304 -17.20 21.91 4.97
C MET A 304 -18.23 22.94 4.52
N PHE A 305 -18.99 23.46 5.50
CA PHE A 305 -20.14 24.32 5.28
C PHE A 305 -21.23 23.63 4.43
N ASP A 306 -21.53 24.16 3.26
CA ASP A 306 -22.54 23.66 2.32
C ASP A 306 -22.00 22.67 1.28
N LYS A 307 -20.71 22.29 1.39
CA LYS A 307 -20.04 21.42 0.41
C LYS A 307 -19.54 20.14 1.04
N VAL A 308 -19.72 19.07 0.31
CA VAL A 308 -19.18 17.75 0.65
C VAL A 308 -17.96 17.47 -0.21
N HIS A 309 -16.86 17.10 0.43
CA HIS A 309 -15.68 16.53 -0.23
C HIS A 309 -15.70 15.03 -0.01
N SER A 310 -16.03 14.30 -1.08
CA SER A 310 -16.15 12.85 -1.02
C SER A 310 -14.80 12.15 -1.16
N GLY A 311 -14.61 11.08 -0.39
CA GLY A 311 -13.50 10.13 -0.53
C GLY A 311 -13.80 8.94 -1.45
N GLY A 312 -14.97 8.93 -2.10
CA GLY A 312 -15.47 7.81 -2.90
C GLY A 312 -14.63 7.46 -4.13
N ALA A 313 -15.11 6.48 -4.89
CA ALA A 313 -14.38 5.87 -6.02
C ALA A 313 -13.97 6.85 -7.13
N ASP A 314 -14.69 7.96 -7.28
CA ASP A 314 -14.41 8.99 -8.30
C ASP A 314 -13.22 9.90 -7.94
N GLN A 315 -12.70 9.78 -6.71
CA GLN A 315 -11.58 10.59 -6.25
C GLN A 315 -10.24 9.94 -6.59
N PRO A 316 -9.47 10.54 -7.51
CA PRO A 316 -8.25 9.90 -8.01
C PRO A 316 -7.13 9.77 -6.99
N SER A 317 -7.11 10.64 -5.99
CA SER A 317 -6.04 10.71 -4.99
C SER A 317 -6.38 10.02 -3.67
N ARG A 318 -7.59 9.46 -3.51
CA ARG A 318 -8.06 8.86 -2.26
C ARG A 318 -8.05 7.34 -2.33
N ARG A 319 -7.67 6.73 -1.22
CA ARG A 319 -7.81 5.29 -1.00
C ARG A 319 -9.13 5.03 -0.29
N GLN A 320 -9.74 3.91 -0.62
CA GLN A 320 -10.89 3.36 0.06
C GLN A 320 -10.45 2.12 0.83
N MET A 321 -11.13 1.83 1.92
CA MET A 321 -10.97 0.58 2.65
C MET A 321 -11.86 -0.46 1.98
N LEU A 322 -11.27 -1.58 1.55
CA LEU A 322 -11.98 -2.70 0.97
C LEU A 322 -11.96 -3.86 1.95
N SER A 323 -13.12 -4.17 2.53
CA SER A 323 -13.30 -5.28 3.47
C SER A 323 -13.98 -6.44 2.75
N PHE A 324 -13.26 -7.56 2.60
CA PHE A 324 -13.82 -8.75 1.95
C PHE A 324 -14.75 -9.51 2.89
N LEU A 325 -15.89 -9.97 2.37
CA LEU A 325 -16.75 -10.89 3.10
C LEU A 325 -16.06 -12.25 3.24
N PRO A 326 -16.26 -12.96 4.37
CA PRO A 326 -15.77 -14.33 4.54
C PRO A 326 -16.29 -15.30 3.47
N LYS A 327 -17.55 -15.09 3.04
CA LYS A 327 -18.20 -15.80 1.93
C LYS A 327 -18.94 -14.80 1.07
N PRO A 328 -18.90 -14.95 -0.27
CA PRO A 328 -19.73 -14.16 -1.17
C PRO A 328 -21.21 -14.28 -0.80
N LEU A 329 -21.95 -13.19 -0.89
CA LEU A 329 -23.37 -13.13 -0.61
C LEU A 329 -24.13 -12.85 -1.93
N SER A 330 -24.92 -13.80 -2.37
CA SER A 330 -25.79 -13.64 -3.55
C SER A 330 -26.91 -12.66 -3.24
N VAL A 331 -27.15 -11.71 -4.15
CA VAL A 331 -28.16 -10.66 -3.99
C VAL A 331 -28.99 -10.50 -5.27
N VAL A 332 -30.23 -10.05 -5.10
CA VAL A 332 -31.19 -9.81 -6.18
C VAL A 332 -31.56 -8.34 -6.19
N GLU A 333 -31.64 -7.73 -7.37
CA GLU A 333 -32.03 -6.33 -7.58
C GLU A 333 -33.35 -6.00 -6.86
N GLY A 334 -33.42 -4.83 -6.22
CA GLY A 334 -34.55 -4.36 -5.45
C GLY A 334 -34.68 -4.95 -4.06
N SER A 335 -33.84 -5.91 -3.66
CA SER A 335 -33.77 -6.43 -2.30
C SER A 335 -32.97 -5.51 -1.37
N THR A 336 -33.05 -5.78 -0.08
CA THR A 336 -32.24 -5.12 0.94
C THR A 336 -31.35 -6.15 1.59
N VAL A 337 -30.05 -5.87 1.64
CA VAL A 337 -29.07 -6.71 2.35
C VAL A 337 -28.72 -6.11 3.69
N ARG A 338 -28.64 -6.97 4.72
CA ARG A 338 -28.21 -6.62 6.07
C ARG A 338 -26.95 -7.40 6.42
N LEU A 339 -25.92 -6.67 6.82
CA LEU A 339 -24.65 -7.22 7.25
C LEU A 339 -24.37 -6.82 8.69
N LYS A 340 -23.84 -7.76 9.47
CA LYS A 340 -23.27 -7.44 10.77
C LYS A 340 -21.86 -6.92 10.55
N GLY A 341 -21.61 -5.70 11.01
CA GLY A 341 -20.31 -5.06 10.96
C GLY A 341 -19.66 -5.03 12.33
N ARG A 342 -18.35 -4.97 12.34
CA ARG A 342 -17.52 -4.76 13.52
C ARG A 342 -16.38 -3.81 13.17
N TYR A 343 -16.11 -2.89 14.09
CA TYR A 343 -14.94 -2.03 14.03
C TYR A 343 -13.92 -2.47 15.07
N ASP A 344 -12.70 -2.72 14.64
CA ASP A 344 -11.57 -2.98 15.53
C ASP A 344 -10.78 -1.68 15.74
N ALA A 345 -10.97 -1.08 16.89
CA ALA A 345 -10.28 0.16 17.25
C ALA A 345 -8.77 0.02 17.35
N SER A 346 -8.25 -1.21 17.57
CA SER A 346 -6.81 -1.48 17.65
C SER A 346 -6.14 -1.43 16.28
N THR A 347 -6.84 -1.84 15.23
CA THR A 347 -6.35 -1.90 13.84
C THR A 347 -6.94 -0.80 12.95
N GLY A 348 -8.02 -0.13 13.39
CA GLY A 348 -8.77 0.84 12.59
C GLY A 348 -9.57 0.21 11.46
N GLN A 349 -9.86 -1.10 11.52
CA GLN A 349 -10.46 -1.86 10.43
C GLN A 349 -11.94 -2.13 10.67
N PHE A 350 -12.72 -2.07 9.59
CA PHE A 350 -14.11 -2.52 9.54
C PHE A 350 -14.17 -3.91 8.91
N THR A 351 -14.86 -4.83 9.56
CA THR A 351 -15.10 -6.19 9.05
C THR A 351 -16.60 -6.47 9.03
N PHE A 352 -17.04 -7.33 8.09
CA PHE A 352 -18.45 -7.62 7.87
C PHE A 352 -18.69 -9.12 7.74
N ALA A 353 -19.86 -9.57 8.24
CA ALA A 353 -20.35 -10.93 8.06
C ALA A 353 -21.85 -10.88 7.68
N SER A 354 -22.32 -11.89 6.96
CA SER A 354 -23.76 -12.04 6.72
C SER A 354 -24.47 -12.39 8.04
N SER A 355 -25.74 -11.98 8.19
CA SER A 355 -26.54 -12.24 9.39
C SER A 355 -26.74 -13.72 9.69
N GLU A 356 -26.52 -14.60 8.70
CA GLU A 356 -26.61 -16.06 8.84
C GLU A 356 -25.34 -16.72 9.39
N CYS A 357 -24.21 -16.01 9.39
CA CYS A 357 -22.96 -16.49 10.00
C CYS A 357 -22.79 -15.78 11.34
N SER A 358 -22.99 -16.47 12.46
CA SER A 358 -22.52 -16.00 13.77
C SER A 358 -20.99 -15.77 13.66
N PRO A 359 -20.47 -14.62 14.07
CA PRO A 359 -19.04 -14.48 14.23
C PRO A 359 -18.61 -15.51 15.26
N ASP A 360 -17.78 -16.45 14.83
CA ASP A 360 -17.20 -17.43 15.74
C ASP A 360 -16.36 -16.66 16.76
N ASN A 361 -16.70 -16.82 18.03
CA ASN A 361 -16.08 -16.11 19.15
C ASN A 361 -14.66 -16.63 19.47
N SER A 362 -14.05 -17.36 18.56
CA SER A 362 -12.64 -17.68 18.66
C SER A 362 -11.84 -16.39 18.44
N GLN A 363 -11.45 -15.77 19.54
CA GLN A 363 -10.39 -14.77 19.59
C GLN A 363 -9.11 -15.40 19.04
N THR A 364 -9.00 -15.51 17.75
CA THR A 364 -7.71 -15.64 17.12
C THR A 364 -7.23 -14.22 16.84
N ASN A 365 -6.33 -13.74 17.68
CA ASN A 365 -5.40 -12.70 17.33
C ASN A 365 -4.64 -13.15 16.07
N SER A 366 -5.30 -13.16 14.93
CA SER A 366 -4.64 -13.34 13.66
C SER A 366 -3.89 -12.04 13.36
N VAL A 367 -2.72 -11.90 13.97
CA VAL A 367 -1.68 -11.08 13.39
C VAL A 367 -1.61 -11.54 11.94
N VAL A 368 -2.13 -10.72 11.00
CA VAL A 368 -1.96 -10.97 9.57
C VAL A 368 -0.47 -11.19 9.39
N SER A 369 -0.09 -12.42 9.05
CA SER A 369 1.32 -12.75 8.92
C SER A 369 1.90 -11.80 7.88
N MET A 370 2.71 -10.84 8.32
CA MET A 370 3.41 -9.87 7.47
C MET A 370 4.43 -10.56 6.55
N SER A 371 4.56 -11.90 6.68
CA SER A 371 5.49 -12.73 5.91
C SER A 371 5.08 -12.92 4.45
N VAL A 372 3.81 -12.67 4.09
CA VAL A 372 3.31 -12.85 2.72
C VAL A 372 2.68 -11.56 2.20
N GLU A 373 3.33 -10.97 1.20
CA GLU A 373 2.85 -9.75 0.56
C GLU A 373 1.60 -10.01 -0.28
N ARG A 374 0.76 -8.99 -0.37
CA ARG A 374 -0.57 -9.07 -1.01
C ARG A 374 -0.52 -9.44 -2.50
N TRP A 375 0.55 -9.13 -3.21
CA TRP A 375 0.72 -9.44 -4.63
C TRP A 375 0.78 -10.94 -4.94
N HIS A 376 1.04 -11.80 -3.96
CA HIS A 376 0.97 -13.25 -4.14
C HIS A 376 -0.43 -13.74 -4.56
N PHE A 377 -1.49 -13.10 -4.05
CA PHE A 377 -2.86 -13.54 -4.36
C PHE A 377 -3.25 -13.31 -5.83
N PRO A 378 -3.09 -12.10 -6.41
CA PRO A 378 -3.34 -11.91 -7.84
C PRO A 378 -2.39 -12.71 -8.72
N MET A 379 -1.12 -12.89 -8.34
CA MET A 379 -0.17 -13.72 -9.08
C MET A 379 -0.61 -15.19 -9.13
N ILE A 380 -1.02 -15.77 -8.00
CA ILE A 380 -1.52 -17.16 -7.94
C ILE A 380 -2.82 -17.30 -8.76
N ASN A 381 -3.68 -16.29 -8.77
CA ASN A 381 -4.92 -16.28 -9.55
C ASN A 381 -4.73 -15.93 -11.05
N ASP A 382 -3.50 -15.61 -11.50
CA ASP A 382 -3.25 -15.26 -12.90
C ASP A 382 -3.35 -16.50 -13.81
N GLU A 383 -4.50 -16.64 -14.48
CA GLU A 383 -4.77 -17.75 -15.39
C GLU A 383 -3.81 -17.79 -16.59
N ARG A 384 -3.34 -16.63 -17.09
CA ARG A 384 -2.42 -16.58 -18.23
C ARG A 384 -1.06 -17.13 -17.85
N ARG A 385 -0.53 -16.68 -16.71
CA ARG A 385 0.70 -17.20 -16.11
C ARG A 385 0.59 -18.71 -15.86
N ASN A 386 -0.43 -19.13 -15.15
CA ASN A 386 -0.64 -20.51 -14.77
C ASN A 386 -0.80 -21.43 -15.99
N SER A 387 -1.53 -20.99 -17.02
CA SER A 387 -1.67 -21.72 -18.29
C SER A 387 -0.36 -21.84 -19.04
N ALA A 388 0.49 -20.79 -19.04
CA ALA A 388 1.80 -20.83 -19.68
C ALA A 388 2.72 -21.86 -19.00
N TYR A 389 2.85 -21.81 -17.67
CA TYR A 389 3.63 -22.81 -16.92
C TYR A 389 3.05 -24.22 -17.10
N ASN A 390 1.73 -24.39 -17.03
CA ASN A 390 1.11 -25.70 -17.21
C ASN A 390 1.38 -26.30 -18.62
N ARG A 391 1.52 -25.46 -19.66
CA ARG A 391 1.94 -25.93 -20.99
C ARG A 391 3.42 -26.35 -21.01
N ALA A 392 4.31 -25.55 -20.44
CA ALA A 392 5.73 -25.84 -20.39
C ALA A 392 6.04 -27.12 -19.58
N ILE A 393 5.29 -27.33 -18.49
CA ILE A 393 5.45 -28.47 -17.56
C ILE A 393 5.00 -29.82 -18.16
N LYS A 394 4.22 -29.85 -19.26
CA LYS A 394 3.70 -31.11 -19.83
C LYS A 394 4.76 -32.12 -20.25
N VAL A 395 5.98 -31.68 -20.50
CA VAL A 395 7.11 -32.55 -20.93
C VAL A 395 7.80 -33.29 -19.79
N LEU A 396 7.39 -33.09 -18.53
CA LEU A 396 8.10 -33.51 -17.32
C LEU A 396 7.83 -34.96 -16.89
N ARG A 397 7.15 -35.77 -17.71
CA ARG A 397 6.84 -37.16 -17.37
C ARG A 397 8.14 -37.96 -17.13
N GLY A 398 8.20 -38.65 -15.97
CA GLY A 398 9.36 -39.45 -15.57
C GLY A 398 10.58 -38.66 -15.14
N GLN A 399 10.50 -37.34 -15.04
CA GLN A 399 11.60 -36.46 -14.64
C GLN A 399 11.67 -36.28 -13.12
N HIS A 400 12.87 -36.00 -12.61
CA HIS A 400 13.09 -35.52 -11.25
C HIS A 400 13.17 -34.00 -11.27
N VAL A 401 12.26 -33.34 -10.58
CA VAL A 401 12.06 -31.88 -10.66
C VAL A 401 12.42 -31.22 -9.35
N VAL A 402 13.29 -30.22 -9.40
CA VAL A 402 13.42 -29.22 -8.32
C VAL A 402 12.67 -27.95 -8.73
N ASP A 403 11.71 -27.54 -7.93
CA ASP A 403 10.93 -26.31 -8.07
C ASP A 403 11.43 -25.28 -7.06
N ILE A 404 11.99 -24.17 -7.53
CA ILE A 404 12.63 -23.15 -6.70
C ILE A 404 11.76 -21.88 -6.66
N GLY A 405 11.44 -21.43 -5.45
CA GLY A 405 10.42 -20.41 -5.20
C GLY A 405 9.04 -21.07 -5.15
N GLY A 406 8.91 -22.12 -4.32
CA GLY A 406 7.73 -22.98 -4.29
C GLY A 406 6.42 -22.26 -3.93
N GLY A 407 6.49 -21.23 -3.11
CA GLY A 407 5.35 -20.41 -2.73
C GLY A 407 4.18 -21.25 -2.20
N SER A 408 3.09 -21.30 -2.96
CA SER A 408 1.91 -22.11 -2.63
C SER A 408 2.03 -23.60 -2.99
N GLY A 409 3.10 -24.03 -3.64
CA GLY A 409 3.27 -25.39 -4.18
C GLY A 409 2.54 -25.62 -5.51
N LEU A 410 1.96 -24.60 -6.14
CA LEU A 410 1.14 -24.74 -7.34
C LEU A 410 1.93 -25.35 -8.51
N LEU A 411 3.13 -24.84 -8.81
CA LEU A 411 3.95 -25.32 -9.92
C LEU A 411 4.46 -26.75 -9.66
N ALA A 412 4.84 -27.05 -8.43
CA ALA A 412 5.21 -28.41 -8.02
C ALA A 412 4.07 -29.40 -8.23
N MET A 413 2.82 -29.05 -7.88
CA MET A 413 1.64 -29.88 -8.14
C MET A 413 1.37 -30.05 -9.63
N MET A 414 1.56 -28.99 -10.44
CA MET A 414 1.47 -29.09 -11.91
C MET A 414 2.49 -30.09 -12.46
N ALA A 415 3.74 -30.06 -11.98
CA ALA A 415 4.79 -30.99 -12.37
C ALA A 415 4.44 -32.45 -11.97
N ALA A 416 3.98 -32.65 -10.74
CA ALA A 416 3.57 -33.97 -10.28
C ALA A 416 2.34 -34.53 -11.05
N ARG A 417 1.37 -33.67 -11.39
CA ARG A 417 0.21 -34.01 -12.25
C ARG A 417 0.63 -34.34 -13.67
N ALA A 418 1.67 -33.68 -14.21
CA ALA A 418 2.22 -33.98 -15.53
C ALA A 418 2.97 -35.32 -15.58
N GLY A 419 3.17 -35.98 -14.45
CA GLY A 419 3.79 -37.31 -14.35
C GLY A 419 5.27 -37.28 -14.04
N ALA A 420 5.79 -36.20 -13.45
CA ALA A 420 7.12 -36.21 -12.85
C ALA A 420 7.26 -37.36 -11.85
N GLU A 421 8.41 -38.02 -11.82
CA GLU A 421 8.69 -39.17 -10.96
C GLU A 421 8.78 -38.72 -9.49
N GLN A 422 9.53 -37.68 -9.23
CA GLN A 422 9.66 -37.04 -7.92
C GLN A 422 9.80 -35.53 -8.10
N VAL A 423 9.13 -34.78 -7.24
CA VAL A 423 9.20 -33.31 -7.22
C VAL A 423 9.64 -32.86 -5.83
N VAL A 424 10.60 -31.96 -5.78
CA VAL A 424 11.02 -31.29 -4.56
C VAL A 424 10.84 -29.78 -4.77
N THR A 425 10.01 -29.16 -3.95
CA THR A 425 9.83 -27.71 -3.97
C THR A 425 10.60 -27.07 -2.84
N VAL A 426 11.31 -25.98 -3.14
CA VAL A 426 12.17 -25.25 -2.19
C VAL A 426 11.55 -23.86 -1.95
N GLU A 427 11.26 -23.56 -0.69
CA GLU A 427 10.68 -22.28 -0.29
C GLU A 427 11.48 -21.67 0.87
N ARG A 428 11.85 -20.39 0.70
CA ARG A 428 12.70 -19.68 1.66
C ARG A 428 11.94 -19.22 2.89
N VAL A 429 10.66 -18.85 2.75
CA VAL A 429 9.82 -18.34 3.83
C VAL A 429 9.16 -19.50 4.57
N GLY A 430 9.47 -19.67 5.85
CA GLY A 430 9.01 -20.81 6.65
C GLY A 430 7.50 -20.99 6.67
N ASP A 431 6.76 -19.90 6.91
CA ASP A 431 5.29 -19.91 6.93
C ASP A 431 4.68 -20.33 5.58
N MET A 432 5.34 -19.93 4.47
CA MET A 432 4.93 -20.34 3.11
C MET A 432 5.25 -21.80 2.86
N ALA A 433 6.43 -22.29 3.26
CA ALA A 433 6.82 -23.69 3.13
C ALA A 433 5.86 -24.61 3.91
N GLU A 434 5.48 -24.23 5.13
CA GLU A 434 4.46 -24.94 5.90
C GLU A 434 3.10 -24.92 5.19
N CYS A 435 2.71 -23.77 4.65
CA CYS A 435 1.48 -23.64 3.90
C CYS A 435 1.48 -24.49 2.64
N ALA A 436 2.58 -24.50 1.87
CA ALA A 436 2.73 -25.34 0.71
C ALA A 436 2.51 -26.82 1.05
N SER A 437 3.07 -27.29 2.18
CA SER A 437 2.85 -28.67 2.66
C SER A 437 1.36 -28.97 2.88
N ARG A 438 0.62 -28.04 3.50
CA ARG A 438 -0.83 -28.20 3.71
C ARG A 438 -1.63 -28.19 2.40
N VAL A 439 -1.23 -27.32 1.45
CA VAL A 439 -1.83 -27.30 0.10
C VAL A 439 -1.60 -28.63 -0.63
N LEU A 440 -0.38 -29.16 -0.57
CA LEU A 440 -0.03 -30.46 -1.16
C LEU A 440 -0.86 -31.61 -0.56
N GLU A 441 -1.02 -31.64 0.74
CA GLU A 441 -1.85 -32.62 1.45
C GLU A 441 -3.32 -32.52 1.02
N ALA A 442 -3.89 -31.31 1.01
CA ALA A 442 -5.28 -31.07 0.62
C ALA A 442 -5.58 -31.54 -0.82
N ASN A 443 -4.57 -31.56 -1.69
CA ASN A 443 -4.69 -32.00 -3.07
C ASN A 443 -4.18 -33.44 -3.32
N GLY A 444 -3.78 -34.18 -2.28
CA GLY A 444 -3.31 -35.55 -2.40
C GLY A 444 -1.92 -35.74 -3.00
N PHE A 445 -1.08 -34.70 -2.95
CA PHE A 445 0.30 -34.73 -3.49
C PHE A 445 1.39 -34.91 -2.42
N GLY A 446 1.07 -34.95 -1.13
CA GLY A 446 2.06 -35.08 -0.05
C GLY A 446 2.99 -36.29 -0.14
N GLY A 447 2.61 -37.36 -0.88
CA GLY A 447 3.48 -38.52 -1.13
C GLY A 447 4.37 -38.41 -2.39
N LYS A 448 4.14 -37.40 -3.25
CA LYS A 448 4.86 -37.21 -4.54
C LYS A 448 5.71 -35.93 -4.56
N VAL A 449 5.33 -34.94 -3.79
CA VAL A 449 6.00 -33.65 -3.69
C VAL A 449 6.51 -33.47 -2.27
N SER A 450 7.81 -33.18 -2.14
CA SER A 450 8.43 -32.84 -0.85
C SER A 450 8.70 -31.35 -0.80
N VAL A 451 8.51 -30.74 0.38
CA VAL A 451 8.83 -29.32 0.62
C VAL A 451 10.12 -29.23 1.41
N VAL A 452 11.04 -28.44 0.92
CA VAL A 452 12.29 -28.09 1.61
C VAL A 452 12.25 -26.61 1.99
N HIS A 453 12.27 -26.33 3.29
CA HIS A 453 12.37 -24.98 3.80
C HIS A 453 13.84 -24.53 3.77
N GLY A 454 14.14 -23.47 3.03
CA GLY A 454 15.47 -22.88 2.97
C GLY A 454 15.75 -22.10 1.69
N SER A 455 16.86 -21.39 1.69
CA SER A 455 17.36 -20.74 0.47
C SER A 455 18.04 -21.77 -0.42
N SER A 456 17.59 -21.89 -1.68
CA SER A 456 18.18 -22.81 -2.66
C SER A 456 19.69 -22.58 -2.84
N LEU A 457 20.18 -21.35 -2.66
CA LEU A 457 21.60 -20.99 -2.76
C LEU A 457 22.48 -21.64 -1.69
N ASN A 458 21.89 -22.14 -0.60
CA ASN A 458 22.59 -22.79 0.50
C ASN A 458 22.47 -24.32 0.47
N LEU A 459 21.66 -24.88 -0.43
CA LEU A 459 21.38 -26.31 -0.48
C LEU A 459 22.40 -27.07 -1.31
N LYS A 460 22.58 -28.34 -0.97
CA LYS A 460 23.32 -29.35 -1.72
C LYS A 460 22.39 -30.50 -2.09
N VAL A 461 22.83 -31.39 -2.98
CA VAL A 461 22.02 -32.52 -3.45
C VAL A 461 21.40 -33.37 -2.31
N PRO A 462 22.13 -33.71 -1.24
CA PRO A 462 21.53 -34.49 -0.16
C PRO A 462 20.37 -33.79 0.54
N ASP A 463 20.39 -32.45 0.63
CA ASP A 463 19.37 -31.64 1.31
C ASP A 463 18.02 -31.68 0.58
N LEU A 464 18.03 -31.98 -0.73
CA LEU A 464 16.82 -32.12 -1.54
C LEU A 464 16.04 -33.42 -1.23
N GLY A 465 16.71 -34.45 -0.71
CA GLY A 465 16.05 -35.70 -0.32
C GLY A 465 15.49 -36.52 -1.48
N PHE A 466 16.06 -36.39 -2.71
CA PHE A 466 15.70 -37.30 -3.80
C PHE A 466 16.10 -38.73 -3.48
N LYS A 467 15.21 -39.70 -3.78
CA LYS A 467 15.47 -41.11 -3.56
C LYS A 467 16.74 -41.57 -4.23
N GLY A 468 17.58 -42.32 -3.52
CA GLY A 468 18.85 -42.79 -4.03
C GLY A 468 19.93 -41.73 -4.25
N GLY A 469 19.74 -40.50 -3.71
CA GLY A 469 20.70 -39.40 -3.88
C GLY A 469 20.77 -38.87 -5.31
N LEU A 470 19.70 -39.07 -6.10
CA LEU A 470 19.62 -38.60 -7.48
C LEU A 470 19.64 -37.09 -7.55
N ARG A 471 20.17 -36.56 -8.64
CA ARG A 471 20.10 -35.15 -8.98
C ARG A 471 18.86 -34.87 -9.81
N PRO A 472 18.18 -33.72 -9.62
CA PRO A 472 17.08 -33.33 -10.49
C PRO A 472 17.53 -33.17 -11.94
N THR A 473 16.69 -33.63 -12.85
CA THR A 473 16.85 -33.50 -14.30
C THR A 473 16.14 -32.26 -14.86
N VAL A 474 15.38 -31.59 -14.01
CA VAL A 474 14.66 -30.35 -14.33
C VAL A 474 14.80 -29.35 -13.19
N VAL A 475 15.11 -28.12 -13.56
CA VAL A 475 15.02 -26.93 -12.70
C VAL A 475 13.81 -26.12 -13.13
N LEU A 476 12.77 -26.16 -12.34
CA LEU A 476 11.58 -25.32 -12.48
C LEU A 476 11.74 -24.14 -11.52
N SER A 477 11.51 -22.91 -11.96
CA SER A 477 11.69 -21.74 -11.10
C SER A 477 10.73 -20.62 -11.44
N GLU A 478 10.23 -19.96 -10.40
CA GLU A 478 9.51 -18.70 -10.52
C GLU A 478 9.93 -17.79 -9.36
N VAL A 479 11.06 -17.13 -9.55
CA VAL A 479 11.67 -16.14 -8.66
C VAL A 479 11.94 -14.87 -9.50
N LEU A 480 10.84 -14.27 -9.98
CA LEU A 480 10.82 -13.19 -10.96
C LEU A 480 9.96 -12.05 -10.43
N ASP A 481 10.56 -10.91 -10.20
CA ASP A 481 9.79 -9.70 -9.92
C ASP A 481 9.29 -9.04 -11.23
N ASP A 482 8.52 -7.96 -11.10
CA ASP A 482 8.02 -7.16 -12.21
C ASP A 482 9.14 -6.53 -13.08
N GLY A 483 10.37 -6.41 -12.56
CA GLY A 483 11.59 -6.05 -13.29
C GLY A 483 12.39 -7.23 -13.80
N LEU A 484 11.92 -8.46 -13.66
CA LEU A 484 12.55 -9.74 -14.00
C LEU A 484 13.65 -10.19 -13.01
N LEU A 485 14.53 -9.30 -12.56
CA LEU A 485 15.80 -9.68 -11.93
C LEU A 485 15.81 -9.47 -10.40
N GLY A 486 14.83 -8.75 -9.85
CA GLY A 486 14.87 -8.28 -8.47
C GLY A 486 14.79 -9.39 -7.41
N GLU A 487 14.26 -10.55 -7.74
CA GLU A 487 14.22 -11.71 -6.84
C GLU A 487 15.42 -12.65 -7.00
N GLY A 488 16.36 -12.32 -7.90
CA GLY A 488 17.61 -13.03 -8.03
C GLY A 488 17.53 -14.31 -8.87
N VAL A 489 16.73 -14.33 -9.95
CA VAL A 489 16.58 -15.50 -10.84
C VAL A 489 17.90 -16.01 -11.40
N ILE A 490 18.80 -15.11 -11.81
CA ILE A 490 20.07 -15.50 -12.43
C ILE A 490 20.98 -16.26 -11.46
N PRO A 491 21.34 -15.74 -10.25
CA PRO A 491 22.14 -16.50 -9.30
C PRO A 491 21.45 -17.79 -8.85
N THR A 492 20.13 -17.77 -8.71
CA THR A 492 19.34 -18.94 -8.31
C THR A 492 19.44 -20.07 -9.33
N VAL A 493 19.17 -19.78 -10.60
CA VAL A 493 19.24 -20.80 -11.67
C VAL A 493 20.68 -21.26 -11.89
N ALA A 494 21.65 -20.36 -11.91
CA ALA A 494 23.06 -20.71 -12.04
C ALA A 494 23.54 -21.63 -10.92
N HIS A 495 23.16 -21.36 -9.66
CA HIS A 495 23.46 -22.24 -8.54
C HIS A 495 22.77 -23.60 -8.68
N ALA A 496 21.48 -23.62 -9.00
CA ALA A 496 20.73 -24.87 -9.15
C ALA A 496 21.33 -25.79 -10.20
N ARG A 497 21.71 -25.25 -11.36
CA ARG A 497 22.36 -26.01 -12.46
C ARG A 497 23.75 -26.51 -12.10
N ARG A 498 24.54 -25.72 -11.36
CA ARG A 498 25.91 -26.09 -11.00
C ARG A 498 25.94 -27.09 -9.83
N GLU A 499 25.19 -26.81 -8.79
CA GLU A 499 25.32 -27.51 -7.52
C GLU A 499 24.25 -28.59 -7.29
N LEU A 500 23.04 -28.40 -7.82
CA LEU A 500 21.91 -29.27 -7.49
C LEU A 500 21.55 -30.24 -8.61
N ALA A 501 21.44 -29.76 -9.84
CA ALA A 501 20.90 -30.52 -10.98
C ALA A 501 21.93 -31.35 -11.73
N THR A 502 21.45 -32.18 -12.66
CA THR A 502 22.31 -32.87 -13.64
C THR A 502 22.88 -31.86 -14.66
N PRO A 503 24.03 -32.13 -15.29
CA PRO A 503 24.66 -31.20 -16.25
C PRO A 503 23.74 -30.77 -17.41
N ASN A 504 22.84 -31.66 -17.84
CA ASN A 504 21.91 -31.42 -18.96
C ASN A 504 20.46 -31.24 -18.45
N ALA A 505 20.28 -30.72 -17.23
CA ALA A 505 18.97 -30.49 -16.71
C ALA A 505 18.20 -29.44 -17.51
N LEU A 506 16.96 -29.73 -17.85
CA LEU A 506 16.06 -28.77 -18.49
C LEU A 506 15.74 -27.63 -17.49
N VAL A 507 15.76 -26.39 -17.96
CA VAL A 507 15.37 -25.21 -17.17
C VAL A 507 14.04 -24.68 -17.65
N ILE A 508 13.11 -24.41 -16.74
CA ILE A 508 11.81 -23.82 -17.02
C ILE A 508 11.60 -22.61 -16.10
N PRO A 509 11.49 -21.39 -16.63
CA PRO A 509 11.62 -21.00 -18.03
C PRO A 509 13.07 -21.14 -18.54
N ALA A 510 13.23 -21.43 -19.84
CA ALA A 510 14.56 -21.60 -20.46
C ALA A 510 15.23 -20.25 -20.74
N ALA A 511 14.43 -19.21 -21.03
CA ALA A 511 14.96 -17.90 -21.37
C ALA A 511 13.97 -16.78 -21.01
N ALA A 512 14.49 -15.57 -20.90
CA ALA A 512 13.70 -14.35 -20.78
C ALA A 512 14.18 -13.29 -21.78
N LYS A 513 13.26 -12.47 -22.26
CA LYS A 513 13.55 -11.32 -23.11
C LYS A 513 12.88 -10.08 -22.56
N VAL A 514 13.65 -9.03 -22.31
CA VAL A 514 13.15 -7.72 -21.90
C VAL A 514 12.87 -6.87 -23.15
N TRP A 515 11.67 -6.32 -23.18
CA TRP A 515 11.18 -5.42 -24.21
C TRP A 515 11.01 -4.02 -23.63
N ALA A 516 11.17 -3.00 -24.46
CA ALA A 516 10.90 -1.62 -24.10
C ALA A 516 10.12 -0.88 -25.19
N MET A 517 9.53 0.23 -24.80
CA MET A 517 8.83 1.16 -25.68
C MET A 517 8.96 2.57 -25.10
N VAL A 518 9.37 3.53 -25.92
CA VAL A 518 9.38 4.95 -25.54
C VAL A 518 7.98 5.51 -25.68
N VAL A 519 7.53 6.25 -24.70
CA VAL A 519 6.16 6.79 -24.66
C VAL A 519 6.15 8.27 -24.26
N ASN A 520 5.09 8.95 -24.68
CA ASN A 520 4.65 10.20 -24.09
C ASN A 520 3.55 9.90 -23.07
N MET A 521 3.83 10.11 -21.81
CA MET A 521 2.92 9.85 -20.71
C MET A 521 2.60 11.18 -20.03
N PRO A 522 1.30 11.55 -19.90
CA PRO A 522 0.93 12.79 -19.22
C PRO A 522 1.51 12.82 -17.80
N PRO A 523 1.99 13.97 -17.31
CA PRO A 523 2.53 14.09 -15.95
C PRO A 523 1.54 13.70 -14.86
N GLN A 524 0.24 13.75 -15.16
CA GLN A 524 -0.85 13.36 -14.25
C GLN A 524 -1.34 11.92 -14.50
N ALA A 525 -0.64 11.15 -15.34
CA ALA A 525 -0.97 9.75 -15.52
C ALA A 525 -0.65 9.01 -14.19
N GLU A 526 -1.69 8.87 -13.37
CA GLU A 526 -1.59 8.05 -12.16
C GLU A 526 -1.32 6.60 -12.55
N PRO A 527 -0.51 5.90 -11.79
CA PRO A 527 0.02 6.18 -10.46
C PRO A 527 1.40 6.88 -10.43
N ILE A 528 1.87 7.41 -11.55
CA ILE A 528 3.22 7.99 -11.64
C ILE A 528 3.16 9.43 -11.16
N ILE A 529 3.76 9.67 -10.01
CA ILE A 529 3.89 11.02 -9.46
C ILE A 529 5.28 11.52 -9.83
N MET A 530 5.31 12.43 -10.81
CA MET A 530 6.56 13.10 -11.19
C MET A 530 7.09 13.91 -10.01
N PRO A 531 8.43 13.98 -9.81
CA PRO A 531 9.00 14.89 -8.83
C PRO A 531 8.57 16.34 -9.10
N SER A 532 8.15 17.05 -8.06
CA SER A 532 7.73 18.44 -8.18
C SER A 532 8.86 19.33 -8.67
N SER A 533 10.11 18.99 -8.31
CA SER A 533 11.34 19.65 -8.77
C SER A 533 11.57 19.54 -10.28
N SER A 534 11.05 18.51 -10.94
CA SER A 534 11.15 18.33 -12.40
C SER A 534 10.04 19.05 -13.18
N SER A 535 9.06 19.63 -12.48
CA SER A 535 7.99 20.42 -13.12
C SER A 535 8.51 21.76 -13.63
N PRO A 536 7.91 22.33 -14.69
CA PRO A 536 8.23 23.70 -15.13
C PRO A 536 8.15 24.70 -13.97
N GLU A 537 8.99 25.75 -13.98
CA GLU A 537 9.07 26.73 -12.89
C GLU A 537 7.71 27.37 -12.56
N ASP A 538 6.89 27.61 -13.57
CA ASP A 538 5.56 28.21 -13.41
C ASP A 538 4.46 27.20 -13.05
N SER A 539 4.81 25.90 -12.88
CA SER A 539 3.83 24.87 -12.57
C SER A 539 3.37 24.94 -11.10
N PRO A 540 2.04 24.83 -10.83
CA PRO A 540 1.54 24.72 -9.46
C PRO A 540 2.16 23.57 -8.66
N ALA A 541 2.63 22.52 -9.32
CA ALA A 541 3.30 21.39 -8.68
C ALA A 541 4.67 21.79 -8.08
N ARG A 542 5.33 22.84 -8.61
CA ARG A 542 6.64 23.29 -8.15
C ARG A 542 6.66 23.71 -6.67
N ARG A 543 5.54 24.19 -6.16
CA ARG A 543 5.39 24.55 -4.74
C ARG A 543 5.64 23.38 -3.76
N TRP A 544 5.63 22.15 -4.24
CA TRP A 544 5.86 20.95 -3.44
C TRP A 544 7.30 20.40 -3.54
N ALA A 545 8.20 21.14 -4.22
CA ALA A 545 9.55 20.64 -4.54
C ALA A 545 10.34 20.18 -3.30
N ALA A 546 10.16 20.86 -2.16
CA ALA A 546 10.82 20.46 -0.92
C ALA A 546 10.40 19.05 -0.43
N TYR A 547 9.20 18.57 -0.78
CA TYR A 547 8.77 17.20 -0.43
C TYR A 547 9.48 16.12 -1.26
N ASP A 548 10.12 16.47 -2.37
CA ASP A 548 10.91 15.51 -3.15
C ASP A 548 12.08 14.95 -2.34
N THR A 549 12.56 15.68 -1.30
CA THR A 549 13.58 15.20 -0.36
C THR A 549 13.11 13.99 0.46
N LEU A 550 11.80 13.80 0.61
CA LEU A 550 11.20 12.68 1.32
C LEU A 550 11.00 11.46 0.42
N ARG A 551 11.20 11.59 -0.89
CA ARG A 551 11.13 10.44 -1.78
C ARG A 551 12.16 9.40 -1.37
N PRO A 552 11.81 8.11 -1.38
CA PRO A 552 12.79 7.08 -1.14
C PRO A 552 13.96 7.30 -2.11
N PRO A 553 15.23 7.18 -1.65
CA PRO A 553 16.33 7.10 -2.58
C PRO A 553 16.00 5.97 -3.56
N GLU A 554 16.12 6.24 -4.85
CA GLU A 554 15.71 5.36 -5.93
C GLU A 554 16.44 4.02 -5.85
N VAL A 555 15.95 3.12 -5.03
CA VAL A 555 16.38 1.71 -5.03
C VAL A 555 15.84 1.03 -6.28
N LYS A 556 14.64 1.43 -6.74
CA LYS A 556 14.09 1.07 -8.04
C LYS A 556 13.90 2.35 -8.86
N LYS A 557 14.65 2.48 -9.93
CA LYS A 557 14.51 3.57 -10.91
C LYS A 557 13.25 3.44 -11.79
N TYR A 558 12.32 2.56 -11.42
CA TYR A 558 11.08 2.31 -12.15
C TYR A 558 9.92 2.07 -11.21
N THR A 559 8.72 2.27 -11.71
CA THR A 559 7.45 2.02 -11.02
C THR A 559 6.62 1.02 -11.81
N SER A 560 6.11 -0.01 -11.14
CA SER A 560 5.21 -0.97 -11.76
C SER A 560 3.86 -0.33 -12.06
N VAL A 561 3.40 -0.44 -13.29
CA VAL A 561 2.15 0.16 -13.73
C VAL A 561 1.33 -0.81 -14.57
N ARG A 562 0.02 -0.70 -14.47
CA ARG A 562 -0.91 -1.35 -15.37
C ARG A 562 -1.14 -0.46 -16.59
N LEU A 563 -0.55 -0.83 -17.73
CA LEU A 563 -0.62 -0.04 -18.95
C LEU A 563 -2.05 0.10 -19.51
N ASP A 564 -2.92 -0.87 -19.24
CA ASP A 564 -4.33 -0.81 -19.62
C ASP A 564 -5.15 0.24 -18.83
N ARG A 565 -4.55 0.83 -17.80
CA ARG A 565 -5.17 1.84 -16.93
C ARG A 565 -4.49 3.21 -16.97
N VAL A 566 -3.39 3.30 -17.69
CA VAL A 566 -2.62 4.54 -17.82
C VAL A 566 -2.75 5.07 -19.23
N LYS A 567 -3.12 6.33 -19.38
CA LYS A 567 -3.13 6.99 -20.70
C LYS A 567 -1.70 7.30 -21.10
N PHE A 568 -1.27 6.81 -22.22
CA PHE A 568 0.01 7.13 -22.83
C PHE A 568 -0.09 7.09 -24.36
N MET A 569 0.85 7.72 -25.03
CA MET A 569 0.98 7.67 -26.48
C MET A 569 2.32 6.99 -26.82
N PRO A 570 2.30 5.85 -27.54
CA PRO A 570 3.51 5.23 -28.03
C PRO A 570 4.27 6.15 -28.98
N LEU A 571 5.55 6.34 -28.74
CA LEU A 571 6.45 7.08 -29.64
C LEU A 571 7.34 6.16 -30.45
N THR A 572 7.51 4.90 -30.02
CA THR A 572 8.21 3.85 -30.77
C THR A 572 7.35 2.59 -30.82
N ALA A 573 7.62 1.70 -31.78
CA ALA A 573 7.20 0.32 -31.66
C ALA A 573 7.95 -0.35 -30.47
N PRO A 574 7.42 -1.45 -29.90
CA PRO A 574 8.16 -2.26 -28.95
C PRO A 574 9.47 -2.79 -29.57
N PHE A 575 10.55 -2.74 -28.80
CA PHE A 575 11.85 -3.25 -29.22
C PHE A 575 12.51 -4.09 -28.11
N PRO A 576 13.30 -5.11 -28.46
CA PRO A 576 14.04 -5.92 -27.48
C PRO A 576 15.21 -5.11 -26.92
N VAL A 577 15.45 -5.23 -25.61
CA VAL A 577 16.56 -4.57 -24.92
C VAL A 577 17.57 -5.60 -24.45
N PHE A 578 17.14 -6.61 -23.68
CA PHE A 578 18.01 -7.65 -23.13
C PHE A 578 17.42 -9.03 -23.38
N GLY A 579 18.29 -10.01 -23.59
CA GLY A 579 17.97 -11.42 -23.56
C GLY A 579 18.78 -12.13 -22.48
N PHE A 580 18.12 -13.06 -21.78
CA PHE A 580 18.72 -13.94 -20.78
C PHE A 580 18.44 -15.38 -21.20
N ASP A 581 19.48 -16.16 -21.36
CA ASP A 581 19.43 -17.60 -21.64
C ASP A 581 19.74 -18.32 -20.32
N PHE A 582 18.73 -18.87 -19.68
CA PHE A 582 18.91 -19.60 -18.42
C PHE A 582 19.45 -21.03 -18.64
N ASP A 583 19.45 -21.48 -19.89
CA ASP A 583 19.94 -22.81 -20.30
C ASP A 583 21.33 -22.75 -20.92
N ALA A 584 21.91 -21.55 -21.07
CA ALA A 584 23.28 -21.37 -21.61
C ALA A 584 24.33 -22.12 -20.79
N PRO A 585 25.44 -22.61 -21.43
CA PRO A 585 26.53 -23.27 -20.73
C PRO A 585 27.06 -22.42 -19.55
N LEU A 586 27.34 -23.10 -18.42
CA LEU A 586 27.84 -22.46 -17.20
C LEU A 586 29.40 -22.34 -17.17
N ASP A 587 30.07 -22.55 -18.29
CA ASP A 587 31.53 -22.66 -18.36
C ASP A 587 32.26 -21.34 -18.10
N ASP A 588 31.51 -20.21 -18.05
CA ASP A 588 32.06 -18.90 -17.74
C ASP A 588 31.64 -18.43 -16.36
N PRO A 589 32.54 -18.49 -15.35
CA PRO A 589 32.26 -17.91 -14.04
C PRO A 589 31.98 -16.40 -14.08
N SER A 590 32.41 -15.70 -15.14
CA SER A 590 32.17 -14.27 -15.34
C SER A 590 30.73 -14.00 -15.82
N SER A 591 30.07 -14.98 -16.43
CA SER A 591 28.68 -14.86 -16.89
C SER A 591 27.69 -14.60 -15.76
N VAL A 592 28.08 -14.95 -14.52
CA VAL A 592 27.27 -14.71 -13.31
C VAL A 592 27.62 -13.36 -12.63
N ALA A 593 28.81 -12.84 -12.87
CA ALA A 593 29.28 -11.59 -12.28
C ALA A 593 28.77 -10.33 -13.02
N ASP A 594 28.32 -10.49 -14.27
CA ASP A 594 27.97 -9.35 -15.14
C ASP A 594 26.45 -9.09 -15.16
N TYR A 595 25.87 -8.87 -13.96
CA TYR A 595 24.46 -8.47 -13.84
C TYR A 595 24.21 -7.01 -14.26
N CYS A 596 25.26 -6.20 -14.33
CA CYS A 596 25.19 -4.84 -14.83
C CYS A 596 25.50 -4.83 -16.32
N ARG A 597 24.47 -4.79 -17.15
CA ARG A 597 24.61 -4.68 -18.60
C ARG A 597 24.15 -3.31 -19.06
N GLU A 598 24.95 -2.69 -19.91
CA GLU A 598 24.59 -1.48 -20.62
C GLU A 598 24.48 -1.78 -22.11
N GLN A 599 23.42 -1.31 -22.73
CA GLN A 599 23.21 -1.45 -24.16
C GLN A 599 22.63 -0.17 -24.74
N ALA A 600 23.27 0.37 -25.76
CA ALA A 600 22.70 1.44 -26.57
C ALA A 600 21.80 0.82 -27.66
N VAL A 601 20.55 1.24 -27.70
CA VAL A 601 19.57 0.79 -28.69
C VAL A 601 19.10 1.99 -29.49
N GLN A 602 19.29 1.93 -30.81
CA GLN A 602 18.76 2.95 -31.73
C GLN A 602 17.37 2.52 -32.20
N VAL A 603 16.39 3.40 -32.01
CA VAL A 603 15.00 3.13 -32.38
C VAL A 603 14.42 4.29 -33.19
N ASN A 604 13.50 3.97 -34.10
CA ASN A 604 12.81 4.97 -34.90
C ASN A 604 11.50 5.41 -34.20
N SER A 605 11.27 6.72 -34.19
CA SER A 605 9.97 7.25 -33.73
C SER A 605 8.88 6.92 -34.75
N ILE A 606 7.70 6.54 -34.25
CA ILE A 606 6.48 6.30 -35.02
C ILE A 606 5.44 7.41 -34.88
N ALA A 607 5.65 8.32 -33.93
CA ALA A 607 4.80 9.47 -33.69
C ALA A 607 5.59 10.65 -33.14
N ALA A 608 5.10 11.86 -33.37
CA ALA A 608 5.61 13.07 -32.74
C ALA A 608 5.11 13.20 -31.31
N GLY A 609 5.98 13.62 -30.38
CA GLY A 609 5.58 13.79 -28.97
C GLY A 609 6.78 14.07 -28.07
N CYS A 610 6.53 14.23 -26.78
CA CYS A 610 7.56 14.38 -25.77
C CYS A 610 7.91 13.01 -25.19
N ALA A 611 9.14 12.55 -25.42
CA ALA A 611 9.64 11.29 -24.83
C ALA A 611 9.99 11.55 -23.36
N ASN A 612 9.09 11.19 -22.45
CA ASN A 612 9.24 11.42 -21.01
C ASN A 612 9.22 10.14 -20.16
N ALA A 613 8.92 8.99 -20.76
CA ALA A 613 8.98 7.71 -20.08
C ALA A 613 9.40 6.58 -21.02
N VAL A 614 10.00 5.54 -20.45
CA VAL A 614 10.25 4.25 -21.09
C VAL A 614 9.45 3.20 -20.33
N VAL A 615 8.55 2.54 -21.03
CA VAL A 615 7.83 1.38 -20.52
C VAL A 615 8.62 0.14 -20.88
N PHE A 616 8.78 -0.78 -19.95
CA PHE A 616 9.41 -2.07 -20.23
C PHE A 616 8.67 -3.23 -19.57
N TRP A 617 8.81 -4.40 -20.15
CA TRP A 617 8.24 -5.66 -19.67
C TRP A 617 9.10 -6.82 -20.15
N PHE A 618 8.81 -8.03 -19.72
CA PHE A 618 9.50 -9.21 -20.17
C PHE A 618 8.57 -10.30 -20.69
N THR A 619 9.13 -11.19 -21.49
CA THR A 619 8.50 -12.43 -21.94
C THR A 619 9.40 -13.60 -21.57
N LEU A 620 8.80 -14.74 -21.22
CA LEU A 620 9.48 -16.00 -20.89
C LEU A 620 9.30 -17.01 -22.02
N THR A 621 10.31 -17.86 -22.22
CA THR A 621 10.27 -18.99 -23.17
C THR A 621 10.65 -20.29 -22.48
#